data_a2cd4ac7596059385e62963782c64ed2
#
_entry.id   a2cd4ac7596059385e62963782c64ed2
#
_cell.length_a   1.000
_cell.length_b   1.000
_cell.length_c   1.000
_cell.angle_alpha   90.00
_cell.angle_beta   90.00
_cell.angle_gamma   90.00
#
_symmetry.space_group_name_H-M   'P 1'
#
loop_
_entity.id
_entity.type
_entity.pdbx_description
1 polymer ?
#
loop_
_entity_poly.entity_id
_entity_poly.type
_entity_poly.pdbx_seq_one_letter_code
_entity_poly.pdbx_strand_id
1 'polypeptide(L)'
;MSNGENAFAVLSKSIGSSEGEGEWFLVDQERINAFAEVTEDRQFIHVDPELSAQMSPWGVPIAHGFLTLSLLTHLLGSVKQDPAALEGILMGVNYGFEKVRFVNPVKVDSKIRAQSTIAAVEQKDANTLHVTRAITVEIEGETKPALVAEWVTRLVYG
;
A
#
# COMPACT_ATOMS: atom_id res chain seq x y z
N MET A 1 -9.33 -21.35 21.95
CA MET A 1 -9.50 -20.18 21.06
C MET A 1 -9.04 -20.56 19.66
N SER A 2 -9.76 -20.12 18.64
CA SER A 2 -9.32 -20.31 17.24
C SER A 2 -8.12 -19.40 16.94
N ASN A 3 -7.43 -19.67 15.81
CA ASN A 3 -6.34 -18.79 15.37
C ASN A 3 -6.83 -17.35 15.11
N GLY A 4 -8.04 -17.20 14.59
CA GLY A 4 -8.66 -15.88 14.40
C GLY A 4 -8.92 -15.14 15.71
N GLU A 5 -9.41 -15.82 16.75
CA GLU A 5 -9.60 -15.22 18.08
C GLU A 5 -8.27 -14.80 18.73
N ASN A 6 -7.22 -15.63 18.57
CA ASN A 6 -5.88 -15.29 19.04
C ASN A 6 -5.33 -14.06 18.30
N ALA A 7 -5.42 -14.03 16.98
CA ALA A 7 -4.99 -12.90 16.16
C ALA A 7 -5.77 -11.62 16.50
N PHE A 8 -7.08 -11.72 16.74
CA PHE A 8 -7.89 -10.60 17.21
C PHE A 8 -7.38 -10.03 18.52
N ALA A 9 -7.07 -10.90 19.50
CA ALA A 9 -6.55 -10.48 20.79
C ALA A 9 -5.18 -9.77 20.68
N VAL A 10 -4.31 -10.26 19.78
CA VAL A 10 -2.99 -9.65 19.52
C VAL A 10 -3.14 -8.30 18.82
N LEU A 11 -3.85 -8.26 17.71
CA LEU A 11 -4.00 -7.05 16.88
C LEU A 11 -4.77 -5.94 17.62
N SER A 12 -5.79 -6.30 18.42
CA SER A 12 -6.55 -5.31 19.18
C SER A 12 -5.70 -4.55 20.21
N LYS A 13 -4.68 -5.18 20.77
CA LYS A 13 -3.72 -4.51 21.68
C LYS A 13 -2.80 -3.55 20.95
N SER A 14 -2.65 -3.71 19.64
CA SER A 14 -1.78 -2.89 18.79
C SER A 14 -2.50 -1.75 18.09
N ILE A 15 -3.80 -1.56 18.34
CA ILE A 15 -4.56 -0.43 17.77
C ILE A 15 -3.91 0.89 18.20
N GLY A 16 -3.65 1.77 17.24
CA GLY A 16 -2.96 3.04 17.43
C GLY A 16 -1.42 2.93 17.43
N SER A 17 -0.88 1.70 17.37
CA SER A 17 0.56 1.48 17.35
C SER A 17 1.08 1.39 15.91
N SER A 18 2.27 1.98 15.69
CA SER A 18 2.99 1.84 14.43
C SER A 18 3.52 0.41 14.28
N GLU A 19 3.32 -0.17 13.11
CA GLU A 19 3.98 -1.41 12.69
C GLU A 19 5.39 -1.14 12.11
N GLY A 20 5.74 0.15 11.93
CA GLY A 20 7.00 0.60 11.37
C GLY A 20 6.93 0.89 9.88
N GLU A 21 8.07 0.86 9.26
CA GLU A 21 8.27 1.15 7.84
C GLU A 21 8.89 -0.03 7.10
N GLY A 22 8.53 -0.19 5.82
CA GLY A 22 9.06 -1.20 4.95
C GLY A 22 10.34 -0.77 4.23
N GLU A 23 10.76 -1.60 3.29
CA GLU A 23 11.94 -1.36 2.46
C GLU A 23 11.61 -0.40 1.31
N TRP A 24 12.63 0.33 0.85
CA TRP A 24 12.55 1.16 -0.35
C TRP A 24 12.40 0.31 -1.61
N PHE A 25 11.47 0.72 -2.47
CA PHE A 25 11.13 0.03 -3.71
C PHE A 25 11.22 1.01 -4.90
N LEU A 26 11.99 0.63 -5.93
CA LEU A 26 12.18 1.44 -7.13
C LEU A 26 10.96 1.36 -8.05
N VAL A 27 10.46 2.50 -8.48
CA VAL A 27 9.41 2.63 -9.49
C VAL A 27 10.03 3.19 -10.78
N ASP A 28 10.45 2.29 -11.65
CA ASP A 28 11.08 2.63 -12.93
C ASP A 28 10.07 2.76 -14.09
N GLN A 29 10.55 3.22 -15.24
CA GLN A 29 9.71 3.40 -16.43
C GLN A 29 9.15 2.08 -16.96
N GLU A 30 9.90 0.98 -16.86
CA GLU A 30 9.44 -0.33 -17.32
C GLU A 30 8.19 -0.78 -16.55
N ARG A 31 8.17 -0.59 -15.23
CA ARG A 31 7.02 -0.89 -14.38
C ARG A 31 5.82 0.00 -14.69
N ILE A 32 6.05 1.28 -14.91
CA ILE A 32 5.00 2.23 -15.30
C ILE A 32 4.40 1.83 -16.65
N ASN A 33 5.23 1.51 -17.64
CA ASN A 33 4.77 1.06 -18.96
C ASN A 33 3.97 -0.24 -18.87
N ALA A 34 4.43 -1.21 -18.08
CA ALA A 34 3.71 -2.47 -17.88
C ALA A 34 2.32 -2.24 -17.25
N PHE A 35 2.23 -1.35 -16.27
CA PHE A 35 0.94 -0.99 -15.67
C PHE A 35 0.02 -0.28 -16.65
N ALA A 36 0.55 0.63 -17.46
CA ALA A 36 -0.21 1.30 -18.52
C ALA A 36 -0.81 0.30 -19.52
N GLU A 37 -0.05 -0.75 -19.91
CA GLU A 37 -0.52 -1.79 -20.81
C GLU A 37 -1.66 -2.63 -20.22
N VAL A 38 -1.53 -3.07 -18.98
CA VAL A 38 -2.55 -3.95 -18.36
C VAL A 38 -3.82 -3.20 -17.96
N THR A 39 -3.75 -1.88 -17.75
CA THR A 39 -4.89 -1.05 -17.33
C THR A 39 -5.48 -0.20 -18.45
N GLU A 40 -4.83 -0.17 -19.63
CA GLU A 40 -5.19 0.68 -20.78
C GLU A 40 -5.06 2.20 -20.51
N ASP A 41 -4.44 2.61 -19.41
CA ASP A 41 -4.15 4.01 -19.11
C ASP A 41 -2.77 4.41 -19.63
N ARG A 42 -2.76 4.79 -20.92
CA ARG A 42 -1.56 5.16 -21.67
C ARG A 42 -1.41 6.68 -21.82
N GLN A 43 -1.81 7.47 -20.85
CA GLN A 43 -1.60 8.91 -20.89
C GLN A 43 -0.12 9.23 -21.04
N PHE A 44 0.19 10.28 -21.82
CA PHE A 44 1.56 10.68 -22.10
C PHE A 44 2.39 10.97 -20.82
N ILE A 45 1.73 11.48 -19.78
CA ILE A 45 2.38 11.76 -18.49
C ILE A 45 2.98 10.53 -17.81
N HIS A 46 2.62 9.32 -18.27
CA HIS A 46 3.14 8.06 -17.75
C HIS A 46 4.12 7.39 -18.71
N VAL A 47 3.84 7.42 -20.01
CA VAL A 47 4.52 6.56 -20.99
C VAL A 47 5.40 7.28 -22.00
N ASP A 48 5.37 8.61 -22.07
CA ASP A 48 6.12 9.40 -23.05
C ASP A 48 7.07 10.38 -22.35
N PRO A 49 8.36 10.02 -22.20
CA PRO A 49 9.35 10.90 -21.56
C PRO A 49 9.58 12.21 -22.29
N GLU A 50 9.57 12.19 -23.63
CA GLU A 50 9.82 13.40 -24.43
C GLU A 50 8.67 14.40 -24.31
N LEU A 51 7.44 13.91 -24.45
CA LEU A 51 6.27 14.76 -24.30
C LEU A 51 6.08 15.21 -22.85
N SER A 52 6.41 14.37 -21.88
CA SER A 52 6.40 14.75 -20.47
C SER A 52 7.38 15.87 -20.16
N ALA A 53 8.58 15.83 -20.76
CA ALA A 53 9.57 16.91 -20.61
C ALA A 53 9.09 18.25 -21.18
N GLN A 54 8.29 18.21 -22.23
CA GLN A 54 7.78 19.41 -22.91
C GLN A 54 6.52 19.99 -22.29
N MET A 55 5.59 19.14 -21.86
CA MET A 55 4.21 19.54 -21.53
C MET A 55 3.78 19.23 -20.09
N SER A 56 4.46 18.32 -19.41
CA SER A 56 4.13 17.96 -18.04
C SER A 56 4.71 18.98 -17.06
N PRO A 57 3.98 19.37 -15.98
CA PRO A 57 4.53 20.26 -14.96
C PRO A 57 5.69 19.65 -14.16
N TRP A 58 5.88 18.35 -14.26
CA TRP A 58 6.95 17.61 -13.56
C TRP A 58 8.21 17.43 -14.40
N GLY A 59 8.14 17.66 -15.73
CA GLY A 59 9.28 17.54 -16.66
C GLY A 59 9.77 16.11 -16.91
N VAL A 60 9.16 15.12 -16.27
CA VAL A 60 9.46 13.68 -16.38
C VAL A 60 8.16 12.88 -16.26
N PRO A 61 8.13 11.61 -16.70
CA PRO A 61 6.98 10.75 -16.44
C PRO A 61 6.75 10.53 -14.95
N ILE A 62 5.50 10.33 -14.60
CA ILE A 62 5.07 9.96 -13.25
C ILE A 62 4.36 8.61 -13.26
N ALA A 63 4.45 7.88 -12.16
CA ALA A 63 3.67 6.66 -11.96
C ALA A 63 2.18 6.99 -11.86
N HIS A 64 1.34 6.08 -12.34
CA HIS A 64 -0.10 6.14 -12.07
C HIS A 64 -0.34 6.10 -10.55
N GLY A 65 -1.26 6.91 -10.06
CA GLY A 65 -1.68 6.80 -8.66
C GLY A 65 -2.17 5.39 -8.34
N PHE A 66 -2.90 4.77 -9.27
CA PHE A 66 -3.37 3.38 -9.13
C PHE A 66 -2.24 2.34 -9.17
N LEU A 67 -1.10 2.60 -9.80
CA LEU A 67 0.08 1.75 -9.66
C LEU A 67 0.60 1.80 -8.22
N THR A 68 0.78 3.00 -7.65
CA THR A 68 1.21 3.17 -6.26
C THR A 68 0.24 2.49 -5.29
N LEU A 69 -1.06 2.65 -5.51
CA LEU A 69 -2.09 1.97 -4.72
C LEU A 69 -2.00 0.44 -4.84
N SER A 70 -1.82 -0.08 -6.05
CA SER A 70 -1.70 -1.53 -6.31
C SER A 70 -0.44 -2.13 -5.68
N LEU A 71 0.62 -1.35 -5.50
CA LEU A 71 1.86 -1.78 -4.86
C LEU A 71 1.75 -1.93 -3.34
N LEU A 72 0.67 -1.50 -2.70
CA LEU A 72 0.52 -1.56 -1.23
C LEU A 72 0.72 -2.96 -0.67
N THR A 73 0.23 -4.00 -1.34
CA THR A 73 0.42 -5.39 -0.90
C THR A 73 1.91 -5.76 -0.86
N HIS A 74 2.67 -5.37 -1.88
CA HIS A 74 4.11 -5.60 -1.92
C HIS A 74 4.86 -4.78 -0.86
N LEU A 75 4.56 -3.47 -0.79
CA LEU A 75 5.23 -2.55 0.13
C LEU A 75 4.96 -2.92 1.60
N LEU A 76 3.72 -3.30 1.92
CA LEU A 76 3.36 -3.73 3.27
C LEU A 76 3.99 -5.09 3.64
N GLY A 77 4.27 -5.93 2.66
CA GLY A 77 4.94 -7.22 2.86
C GLY A 77 6.35 -7.09 3.46
N SER A 78 7.00 -5.94 3.32
CA SER A 78 8.30 -5.65 3.93
C SER A 78 8.20 -4.96 5.31
N VAL A 79 7.00 -4.53 5.71
CA VAL A 79 6.75 -4.01 7.07
C VAL A 79 6.67 -5.17 8.05
N LYS A 80 7.37 -5.03 9.17
CA LYS A 80 7.41 -6.09 10.20
C LYS A 80 6.06 -6.21 10.89
N GLN A 81 5.44 -7.38 10.75
CA GLN A 81 4.18 -7.70 11.43
C GLN A 81 4.43 -8.64 12.62
N ASP A 82 3.52 -8.63 13.60
CA ASP A 82 3.60 -9.55 14.75
C ASP A 82 3.39 -11.00 14.28
N PRO A 83 4.36 -11.91 14.48
CA PRO A 83 4.22 -13.29 14.07
C PRO A 83 3.00 -14.00 14.66
N ALA A 84 2.60 -13.63 15.90
CA ALA A 84 1.43 -14.21 16.54
C ALA A 84 0.11 -13.81 15.86
N ALA A 85 0.07 -12.67 15.16
CA ALA A 85 -1.06 -12.26 14.36
C ALA A 85 -1.14 -12.97 12.99
N LEU A 86 -0.04 -13.59 12.57
CA LEU A 86 0.04 -14.30 11.29
C LEU A 86 -0.17 -15.82 11.42
N GLU A 87 -0.15 -16.33 12.66
CA GLU A 87 -0.31 -17.76 12.91
C GLU A 87 -1.66 -18.27 12.42
N GLY A 88 -1.64 -19.31 11.59
CA GLY A 88 -2.84 -19.93 11.04
C GLY A 88 -3.55 -19.11 9.96
N ILE A 89 -2.94 -18.02 9.47
CA ILE A 89 -3.53 -17.26 8.36
C ILE A 89 -3.55 -18.09 7.09
N LEU A 90 -4.70 -18.18 6.44
CA LEU A 90 -4.89 -18.86 5.17
C LEU A 90 -4.82 -17.89 3.99
N MET A 91 -5.41 -16.70 4.13
CA MET A 91 -5.42 -15.68 3.10
C MET A 91 -5.69 -14.29 3.66
N GLY A 92 -5.15 -13.28 2.96
CA GLY A 92 -5.52 -11.89 3.10
C GLY A 92 -6.18 -11.40 1.82
N VAL A 93 -7.35 -10.80 1.95
CA VAL A 93 -8.14 -10.31 0.80
C VAL A 93 -8.30 -8.79 0.91
N ASN A 94 -8.07 -8.08 -0.18
CA ASN A 94 -8.39 -6.65 -0.25
C ASN A 94 -9.90 -6.48 -0.13
N TYR A 95 -10.36 -5.87 0.95
CA TYR A 95 -11.77 -5.61 1.17
C TYR A 95 -12.18 -4.24 0.64
N GLY A 96 -11.38 -3.23 0.91
CA GLY A 96 -11.64 -1.87 0.44
C GLY A 96 -10.78 -0.82 1.14
N PHE A 97 -11.17 0.42 0.93
CA PHE A 97 -10.55 1.60 1.53
C PHE A 97 -11.64 2.51 2.09
N GLU A 98 -11.44 3.03 3.30
CA GLU A 98 -12.29 4.09 3.86
C GLU A 98 -11.86 5.45 3.31
N LYS A 99 -10.57 5.59 3.00
CA LYS A 99 -9.99 6.82 2.50
C LYS A 99 -8.76 6.53 1.63
N VAL A 100 -8.64 7.23 0.50
CA VAL A 100 -7.43 7.26 -0.33
C VAL A 100 -7.20 8.68 -0.81
N ARG A 101 -5.95 9.17 -0.73
CA ARG A 101 -5.52 10.42 -1.35
C ARG A 101 -4.14 10.24 -1.98
N PHE A 102 -4.01 10.63 -3.23
CA PHE A 102 -2.76 10.74 -3.95
C PHE A 102 -2.21 12.15 -3.73
N VAL A 103 -1.28 12.29 -2.80
CA VAL A 103 -0.84 13.59 -2.28
C VAL A 103 0.24 14.22 -3.14
N ASN A 104 1.20 13.39 -3.60
CA ASN A 104 2.35 13.85 -4.38
C ASN A 104 2.66 12.81 -5.49
N PRO A 105 2.92 13.25 -6.73
CA PRO A 105 3.24 12.31 -7.81
C PRO A 105 4.55 11.57 -7.54
N VAL A 106 4.57 10.28 -7.85
CA VAL A 106 5.78 9.47 -7.85
C VAL A 106 6.43 9.62 -9.23
N LYS A 107 7.50 10.39 -9.31
CA LYS A 107 8.28 10.54 -10.54
C LYS A 107 8.97 9.24 -10.91
N VAL A 108 9.17 9.02 -12.20
CA VAL A 108 9.97 7.89 -12.68
C VAL A 108 11.33 7.81 -11.95
N ASP A 109 11.77 6.58 -11.65
CA ASP A 109 13.00 6.27 -10.91
C ASP A 109 13.02 6.71 -9.44
N SER A 110 11.88 7.14 -8.89
CA SER A 110 11.74 7.35 -7.45
C SER A 110 11.68 6.02 -6.71
N LYS A 111 12.14 6.03 -5.46
CA LYS A 111 11.91 4.93 -4.52
C LYS A 111 10.81 5.30 -3.54
N ILE A 112 9.94 4.34 -3.26
CA ILE A 112 8.82 4.47 -2.33
C ILE A 112 8.86 3.39 -1.26
N ARG A 113 8.28 3.64 -0.09
CA ARG A 113 8.07 2.65 0.97
C ARG A 113 6.77 2.92 1.71
N ALA A 114 6.21 1.89 2.34
CA ALA A 114 5.03 2.04 3.18
C ALA A 114 5.40 2.18 4.66
N GLN A 115 4.67 3.04 5.35
CA GLN A 115 4.54 3.04 6.80
C GLN A 115 3.13 2.58 7.15
N SER A 116 2.99 1.82 8.23
CA SER A 116 1.72 1.25 8.65
C SER A 116 1.46 1.47 10.13
N THR A 117 0.20 1.76 10.45
CA THR A 117 -0.34 1.80 11.82
C THR A 117 -1.66 1.05 11.83
N ILE A 118 -1.88 0.17 12.82
CA ILE A 118 -3.18 -0.50 12.97
C ILE A 118 -4.18 0.52 13.49
N ALA A 119 -5.18 0.84 12.68
CA ALA A 119 -6.21 1.83 13.00
C ALA A 119 -7.45 1.18 13.67
N ALA A 120 -7.87 0.00 13.18
CA ALA A 120 -9.00 -0.73 13.72
C ALA A 120 -8.89 -2.23 13.44
N VAL A 121 -9.50 -3.03 14.31
CA VAL A 121 -9.65 -4.47 14.13
C VAL A 121 -11.07 -4.85 14.47
N GLU A 122 -11.75 -5.54 13.57
CA GLU A 122 -13.12 -6.01 13.74
C GLU A 122 -13.17 -7.51 13.53
N GLN A 123 -13.69 -8.24 14.51
CA GLN A 123 -13.93 -9.68 14.37
C GLN A 123 -15.28 -9.88 13.71
N LYS A 124 -15.30 -10.53 12.54
CA LYS A 124 -16.52 -10.83 11.78
C LYS A 124 -17.11 -12.17 12.18
N ASP A 125 -16.25 -13.14 12.45
CA ASP A 125 -16.56 -14.46 13.01
C ASP A 125 -15.30 -15.04 13.69
N ALA A 126 -15.35 -16.28 14.14
CA ALA A 126 -14.26 -16.93 14.88
C ALA A 126 -12.93 -16.97 14.08
N ASN A 127 -13.00 -16.97 12.76
CA ASN A 127 -11.83 -17.12 11.87
C ASN A 127 -11.65 -15.98 10.88
N THR A 128 -12.46 -14.92 10.94
CA THR A 128 -12.41 -13.81 9.98
C THR A 128 -12.29 -12.47 10.69
N LEU A 129 -11.25 -11.71 10.35
CA LEU A 129 -11.02 -10.36 10.83
C LEU A 129 -11.04 -9.35 9.69
N HIS A 130 -11.57 -8.16 9.93
CA HIS A 130 -11.27 -6.97 9.16
C HIS A 130 -10.23 -6.15 9.92
N VAL A 131 -9.11 -5.89 9.28
CA VAL A 131 -8.03 -5.06 9.83
C VAL A 131 -7.90 -3.81 8.99
N THR A 132 -8.12 -2.65 9.63
CA THR A 132 -7.92 -1.34 8.98
C THR A 132 -6.54 -0.83 9.36
N ARG A 133 -5.73 -0.55 8.34
CA ARG A 133 -4.42 0.07 8.50
C ARG A 133 -4.41 1.48 7.95
N ALA A 134 -3.92 2.41 8.74
CA ALA A 134 -3.55 3.73 8.25
C ALA A 134 -2.17 3.61 7.58
N ILE A 135 -2.15 3.82 6.27
CA ILE A 135 -0.96 3.67 5.43
C ILE A 135 -0.49 5.04 4.95
N THR A 136 0.82 5.26 5.02
CA THR A 136 1.50 6.36 4.36
C THR A 136 2.56 5.78 3.43
N VAL A 137 2.53 6.14 2.15
CA VAL A 137 3.59 5.78 1.19
C VAL A 137 4.50 6.98 1.02
N GLU A 138 5.73 6.84 1.48
CA GLU A 138 6.78 7.85 1.36
C GLU A 138 7.48 7.77 0.02
N ILE A 139 8.02 8.91 -0.44
CA ILE A 139 8.95 9.01 -1.57
C ILE A 139 10.32 9.41 -1.00
N GLU A 140 11.37 8.67 -1.35
CA GLU A 140 12.74 8.97 -0.90
C GLU A 140 13.14 10.40 -1.27
N GLY A 141 13.60 11.16 -0.28
CA GLY A 141 14.02 12.56 -0.46
C GLY A 141 12.89 13.59 -0.51
N GLU A 142 11.63 13.18 -0.44
CA GLU A 142 10.48 14.09 -0.45
C GLU A 142 9.86 14.24 0.95
N THR A 143 9.37 15.43 1.26
CA THR A 143 8.67 15.67 2.53
C THR A 143 7.20 15.30 2.49
N LYS A 144 6.57 15.36 1.30
CA LYS A 144 5.19 14.98 1.09
C LYS A 144 5.10 13.51 0.67
N PRO A 145 4.20 12.72 1.28
CA PRO A 145 4.01 11.35 0.87
C PRO A 145 3.38 11.25 -0.53
N ALA A 146 3.59 10.14 -1.21
CA ALA A 146 2.91 9.82 -2.46
C ALA A 146 1.42 9.58 -2.24
N LEU A 147 1.10 8.82 -1.18
CA LEU A 147 -0.25 8.33 -0.91
C LEU A 147 -0.47 8.23 0.58
N VAL A 148 -1.70 8.54 1.01
CA VAL A 148 -2.23 8.19 2.33
C VAL A 148 -3.54 7.44 2.15
N ALA A 149 -3.73 6.38 2.93
CA ALA A 149 -4.93 5.55 2.82
C ALA A 149 -5.32 4.92 4.16
N GLU A 150 -6.61 4.67 4.33
CA GLU A 150 -7.13 3.76 5.35
C GLU A 150 -7.56 2.48 4.62
N TRP A 151 -6.72 1.46 4.68
CA TRP A 151 -6.88 0.22 3.92
C TRP A 151 -7.46 -0.89 4.79
N VAL A 152 -8.58 -1.45 4.36
CA VAL A 152 -9.27 -2.55 5.03
C VAL A 152 -8.92 -3.86 4.33
N THR A 153 -8.28 -4.76 5.06
CA THR A 153 -8.00 -6.12 4.60
C THR A 153 -8.85 -7.10 5.38
N ARG A 154 -9.38 -8.11 4.69
CA ARG A 154 -10.02 -9.27 5.32
C ARG A 154 -8.98 -10.36 5.50
N LEU A 155 -8.71 -10.76 6.73
CA LEU A 155 -7.82 -11.87 7.08
C LEU A 155 -8.67 -13.08 7.45
N VAL A 156 -8.36 -14.22 6.83
CA VAL A 156 -9.05 -15.49 7.08
C VAL A 156 -8.07 -16.48 7.67
N TYR A 157 -8.44 -17.10 8.77
CA TYR A 157 -7.63 -18.06 9.55
C TYR A 157 -8.20 -19.46 9.46
N GLY A 158 -7.32 -20.48 9.57
CA GLY A 158 -7.67 -21.90 9.65
C GLY A 158 -7.73 -22.45 11.06
#